data_7bc40ae93f8e9531690d4af6a65dde26
#
_entry.id   7bc40ae93f8e9531690d4af6a65dde26
#
_cell.length_a   1.000
_cell.length_b   1.000
_cell.length_c   1.000
_cell.angle_alpha   90.00
_cell.angle_beta   90.00
_cell.angle_gamma   90.00
#
_symmetry.space_group_name_H-M   'P 1'
#
loop_
_entity.id
_entity.type
_entity.pdbx_description
1 polymer ?
#
loop_
_entity_poly.entity_id
_entity_poly.type
_entity_poly.pdbx_seq_one_letter_code
_entity_poly.pdbx_strand_id
1 'polypeptide(L)'
;MTEQDAPGESGQPALDGVTAESSAAFAGVPDAFQRLWTPHRLVYIETGQQPDDSQCPFCQAPELDDEQALIVARGKHAYVLLNLYPYNSGHLLVCPYRHIGQYDEAHADEVAEIGELTQTAMRVLAATSGCQGFNIGMNQG
;
A
#
# COMPACT_ATOMS: atom_id res chain seq x y z
N MET A 1 -39.29 18.91 -47.58
CA MET A 1 -39.89 18.34 -46.36
C MET A 1 -39.11 17.08 -46.05
N THR A 2 -38.09 17.20 -45.25
CA THR A 2 -37.30 16.10 -44.76
C THR A 2 -37.04 16.41 -43.28
N GLU A 3 -37.69 15.62 -42.46
CA GLU A 3 -37.59 15.64 -40.99
C GLU A 3 -36.22 15.09 -40.60
N GLN A 4 -35.46 15.83 -39.82
CA GLN A 4 -34.19 15.41 -39.24
C GLN A 4 -34.45 14.82 -37.88
N ASP A 5 -34.21 13.52 -37.73
CA ASP A 5 -34.18 12.84 -36.43
C ASP A 5 -33.04 13.32 -35.59
N ALA A 6 -33.35 13.76 -34.36
CA ALA A 6 -32.40 14.09 -33.31
C ALA A 6 -31.83 12.80 -32.68
N PRO A 7 -30.54 12.74 -32.33
CA PRO A 7 -29.97 11.59 -31.63
C PRO A 7 -30.43 11.56 -30.16
N GLY A 8 -30.86 10.39 -29.71
CA GLY A 8 -31.34 10.13 -28.39
C GLY A 8 -30.29 10.39 -27.29
N GLU A 9 -30.75 10.97 -26.20
CA GLU A 9 -30.04 11.14 -24.93
C GLU A 9 -29.63 9.78 -24.39
N SER A 10 -28.30 9.59 -24.25
CA SER A 10 -27.75 8.48 -23.50
C SER A 10 -27.95 8.78 -22.01
N GLY A 11 -28.97 8.20 -21.43
CA GLY A 11 -29.24 8.26 -20.00
C GLY A 11 -28.09 7.63 -19.22
N GLN A 12 -27.32 8.43 -18.49
CA GLN A 12 -26.46 7.97 -17.43
C GLN A 12 -27.35 7.38 -16.32
N PRO A 13 -27.03 6.17 -15.79
CA PRO A 13 -27.79 5.64 -14.66
C PRO A 13 -27.57 6.56 -13.45
N ALA A 14 -28.66 7.01 -12.86
CA ALA A 14 -28.67 7.79 -11.64
C ALA A 14 -27.98 7.00 -10.49
N LEU A 15 -27.04 7.64 -9.81
CA LEU A 15 -26.37 7.11 -8.63
C LEU A 15 -27.20 7.28 -7.34
N ASP A 16 -28.51 7.48 -7.49
CA ASP A 16 -29.43 7.70 -6.39
C ASP A 16 -29.78 6.38 -5.72
N GLY A 17 -29.20 6.10 -4.54
CA GLY A 17 -29.61 5.02 -3.68
C GLY A 17 -28.53 4.19 -2.99
N VAL A 18 -27.25 4.55 -3.08
CA VAL A 18 -26.22 3.86 -2.31
C VAL A 18 -26.16 4.45 -0.89
N THR A 19 -26.87 3.83 0.05
CA THR A 19 -26.76 4.17 1.47
C THR A 19 -25.52 3.51 2.09
N ALA A 20 -25.02 4.05 3.21
CA ALA A 20 -23.86 3.50 3.92
C ALA A 20 -24.06 2.02 4.35
N GLU A 21 -25.29 1.58 4.54
CA GLU A 21 -25.62 0.20 4.85
C GLU A 21 -25.46 -0.75 3.65
N SER A 22 -25.58 -0.26 2.42
CA SER A 22 -25.39 -1.09 1.23
C SER A 22 -23.91 -1.39 0.97
N SER A 23 -22.98 -0.53 1.41
CA SER A 23 -21.55 -0.75 1.22
C SER A 23 -20.98 -1.88 2.09
N ALA A 24 -21.56 -2.12 3.27
CA ALA A 24 -21.18 -3.24 4.14
C ALA A 24 -21.62 -4.61 3.58
N ALA A 25 -22.70 -4.64 2.79
CA ALA A 25 -23.21 -5.87 2.16
C ALA A 25 -22.36 -6.31 0.95
N PHE A 26 -21.52 -5.44 0.41
CA PHE A 26 -20.66 -5.72 -0.75
C PHE A 26 -19.26 -6.25 -0.39
N ALA A 27 -18.95 -6.37 0.90
CA ALA A 27 -17.69 -6.95 1.35
C ALA A 27 -17.64 -8.45 0.94
N GLY A 28 -16.92 -8.74 -0.14
CA GLY A 28 -16.74 -10.11 -0.65
C GLY A 28 -17.50 -10.45 -1.92
N VAL A 29 -18.32 -9.54 -2.46
CA VAL A 29 -18.94 -9.71 -3.77
C VAL A 29 -18.06 -9.03 -4.83
N PRO A 30 -17.63 -9.72 -5.90
CA PRO A 30 -16.90 -9.08 -6.99
C PRO A 30 -17.76 -7.97 -7.60
N ASP A 31 -17.30 -6.74 -7.51
CA ASP A 31 -17.94 -5.60 -8.16
C ASP A 31 -17.14 -5.17 -9.41
N ALA A 32 -17.75 -4.32 -10.24
CA ALA A 32 -17.12 -3.81 -11.47
C ALA A 32 -15.91 -2.87 -11.21
N PHE A 33 -15.63 -2.52 -9.97
CA PHE A 33 -14.63 -1.51 -9.62
C PHE A 33 -13.31 -2.08 -9.10
N GLN A 34 -13.12 -3.41 -9.04
CA GLN A 34 -11.87 -4.05 -8.57
C GLN A 34 -11.27 -3.34 -7.33
N ARG A 35 -12.07 -3.18 -6.29
CA ARG A 35 -11.63 -2.48 -5.06
C ARG A 35 -10.52 -3.24 -4.38
N LEU A 36 -9.53 -2.52 -3.91
CA LEU A 36 -8.49 -3.06 -3.04
C LEU A 36 -9.09 -3.32 -1.65
N TRP A 37 -9.53 -4.54 -1.41
CA TRP A 37 -10.14 -4.97 -0.16
C TRP A 37 -9.16 -5.81 0.67
N THR A 38 -8.80 -5.30 1.84
CA THR A 38 -7.85 -5.97 2.75
C THR A 38 -8.44 -6.11 4.16
N PRO A 39 -9.42 -7.01 4.36
CA PRO A 39 -10.15 -7.14 5.64
C PRO A 39 -9.23 -7.49 6.83
N HIS A 40 -8.11 -8.18 6.60
CA HIS A 40 -7.13 -8.53 7.62
C HIS A 40 -6.46 -7.31 8.26
N ARG A 41 -6.47 -6.12 7.62
CA ARG A 41 -5.97 -4.88 8.20
C ARG A 41 -6.89 -4.27 9.24
N LEU A 42 -8.21 -4.50 9.14
CA LEU A 42 -9.17 -3.98 10.11
C LEU A 42 -8.85 -4.50 11.52
N VAL A 43 -8.52 -5.77 11.64
CA VAL A 43 -8.17 -6.40 12.92
C VAL A 43 -6.94 -5.72 13.55
N TYR A 44 -5.95 -5.35 12.76
CA TYR A 44 -4.76 -4.64 13.23
C TYR A 44 -5.07 -3.19 13.68
N ILE A 45 -5.94 -2.49 12.94
CA ILE A 45 -6.36 -1.11 13.27
C ILE A 45 -7.24 -1.08 14.53
N GLU A 46 -8.14 -2.07 14.68
CA GLU A 46 -9.09 -2.14 15.80
C GLU A 46 -8.45 -2.55 17.13
N THR A 47 -7.36 -3.31 17.10
CA THR A 47 -6.66 -3.73 18.32
C THR A 47 -5.92 -2.60 19.03
N GLY A 48 -5.73 -1.44 18.38
CA GLY A 48 -5.37 -0.15 19.04
C GLY A 48 -4.11 -0.15 19.89
N GLN A 49 -3.32 -1.21 19.88
CA GLN A 49 -2.04 -1.25 20.55
C GLN A 49 -1.02 -0.52 19.68
N GLN A 50 -0.87 0.78 19.90
CA GLN A 50 0.36 1.45 19.50
C GLN A 50 1.49 0.83 20.33
N PRO A 51 2.44 0.12 19.69
CA PRO A 51 3.60 -0.32 20.44
C PRO A 51 4.31 0.90 21.00
N ASP A 52 4.73 0.83 22.25
CA ASP A 52 5.74 1.68 22.82
C ASP A 52 6.95 1.72 21.85
N ASP A 53 7.66 2.85 21.75
CA ASP A 53 8.83 3.02 20.88
C ASP A 53 9.87 1.89 21.04
N SER A 54 9.96 1.30 22.24
CA SER A 54 10.78 0.11 22.53
C SER A 54 10.28 -1.17 21.84
N GLN A 55 9.06 -1.19 21.32
CA GLN A 55 8.40 -2.32 20.67
C GLN A 55 8.12 -2.06 19.19
N CYS A 56 8.72 -1.03 18.58
CA CYS A 56 8.54 -0.74 17.17
C CYS A 56 8.93 -1.95 16.32
N PRO A 57 8.02 -2.54 15.54
CA PRO A 57 8.31 -3.73 14.75
C PRO A 57 9.39 -3.48 13.69
N PHE A 58 9.49 -2.25 13.19
CA PHE A 58 10.50 -1.87 12.21
C PHE A 58 11.89 -1.69 12.82
N CYS A 59 11.99 -1.40 14.13
CA CYS A 59 13.28 -1.39 14.84
C CYS A 59 13.72 -2.81 15.21
N GLN A 60 12.77 -3.71 15.47
CA GLN A 60 13.07 -5.11 15.81
C GLN A 60 13.38 -5.97 14.59
N ALA A 61 12.74 -5.70 13.45
CA ALA A 61 12.92 -6.51 12.24
C ALA A 61 14.39 -6.70 11.84
N PRO A 62 15.27 -5.68 11.84
CA PRO A 62 16.67 -5.85 11.48
C PRO A 62 17.50 -6.74 12.43
N GLU A 63 17.02 -6.96 13.66
CA GLU A 63 17.67 -7.79 14.68
C GLU A 63 17.34 -9.29 14.52
N LEU A 64 16.35 -9.61 13.69
CA LEU A 64 15.91 -10.96 13.40
C LEU A 64 16.55 -11.49 12.11
N ASP A 65 16.42 -12.80 11.88
CA ASP A 65 16.76 -13.41 10.61
C ASP A 65 15.87 -12.86 9.49
N ASP A 66 16.43 -12.68 8.29
CA ASP A 66 15.74 -12.08 7.15
C ASP A 66 14.43 -12.80 6.81
N GLU A 67 14.40 -14.12 6.91
CA GLU A 67 13.20 -14.92 6.66
C GLU A 67 12.10 -14.64 7.69
N GLN A 68 12.45 -14.53 8.96
CA GLN A 68 11.51 -14.26 10.06
C GLN A 68 10.98 -12.83 9.98
N ALA A 69 11.84 -11.87 9.64
CA ALA A 69 11.49 -10.45 9.51
C ALA A 69 10.90 -10.10 8.14
N LEU A 70 10.82 -11.07 7.20
CA LEU A 70 10.41 -10.85 5.81
C LEU A 70 11.29 -9.83 5.08
N ILE A 71 12.55 -9.68 5.48
CA ILE A 71 13.52 -8.77 4.83
C ILE A 71 13.98 -9.40 3.53
N VAL A 72 13.89 -8.64 2.45
CA VAL A 72 14.28 -9.06 1.10
C VAL A 72 15.53 -8.37 0.58
N ALA A 73 15.92 -7.25 1.20
CA ALA A 73 17.16 -6.54 0.89
C ALA A 73 17.61 -5.68 2.05
N ARG A 74 18.93 -5.58 2.26
CA ARG A 74 19.56 -4.71 3.26
C ARG A 74 20.49 -3.74 2.56
N GLY A 75 20.31 -2.44 2.80
CA GLY A 75 21.24 -1.39 2.46
C GLY A 75 22.11 -0.98 3.65
N LYS A 76 22.76 0.14 3.54
CA LYS A 76 23.63 0.72 4.60
C LYS A 76 22.81 1.52 5.61
N HIS A 77 21.80 2.25 5.15
CA HIS A 77 20.98 3.17 5.94
C HIS A 77 19.51 2.75 6.00
N ALA A 78 19.08 1.89 5.06
CA ALA A 78 17.72 1.42 4.95
C ALA A 78 17.66 -0.06 4.54
N TYR A 79 16.50 -0.67 4.69
CA TYR A 79 16.25 -2.05 4.30
C TYR A 79 14.86 -2.18 3.67
N VAL A 80 14.62 -3.29 2.98
CA VAL A 80 13.35 -3.60 2.31
C VAL A 80 12.78 -4.87 2.89
N LEU A 81 11.51 -4.85 3.26
CA LEU A 81 10.79 -6.03 3.74
C LEU A 81 9.43 -6.17 3.07
N LEU A 82 8.92 -7.40 3.03
CA LEU A 82 7.54 -7.66 2.63
C LEU A 82 6.59 -7.17 3.72
N ASN A 83 5.49 -6.53 3.33
CA ASN A 83 4.47 -6.16 4.32
C ASN A 83 3.74 -7.40 4.80
N LEU A 84 3.73 -7.64 6.11
CA LEU A 84 3.00 -8.75 6.74
C LEU A 84 1.49 -8.71 6.47
N TYR A 85 0.95 -7.49 6.30
CA TYR A 85 -0.46 -7.25 5.96
C TYR A 85 -0.56 -6.53 4.61
N PRO A 86 -0.28 -7.21 3.48
CA PRO A 86 -0.17 -6.57 2.19
C PRO A 86 -1.53 -6.06 1.69
N TYR A 87 -1.53 -4.94 0.97
CA TYR A 87 -2.72 -4.51 0.21
C TYR A 87 -2.93 -5.37 -1.04
N ASN A 88 -1.85 -5.75 -1.69
CA ASN A 88 -1.81 -6.61 -2.87
C ASN A 88 -0.48 -7.36 -2.95
N SER A 89 -0.38 -8.30 -3.86
CA SER A 89 0.86 -9.04 -4.09
C SER A 89 2.03 -8.11 -4.39
N GLY A 90 3.18 -8.36 -3.76
CA GLY A 90 4.37 -7.55 -3.93
C GLY A 90 4.37 -6.23 -3.14
N HIS A 91 3.50 -6.09 -2.13
CA HIS A 91 3.55 -4.93 -1.23
C HIS A 91 4.82 -4.98 -0.39
N LEU A 92 5.73 -4.06 -0.68
CA LEU A 92 7.00 -3.86 0.01
C LEU A 92 6.97 -2.61 0.87
N LEU A 93 7.79 -2.61 1.92
CA LEU A 93 8.11 -1.44 2.72
C LEU A 93 9.62 -1.18 2.59
N VAL A 94 10.00 0.08 2.49
CA VAL A 94 11.40 0.53 2.52
C VAL A 94 11.55 1.39 3.76
N CYS A 95 12.32 0.90 4.74
CA CYS A 95 12.42 1.48 6.07
C CYS A 95 13.86 1.88 6.38
N PRO A 96 14.10 3.05 6.96
CA PRO A 96 15.40 3.38 7.52
C PRO A 96 15.68 2.51 8.76
N TYR A 97 16.96 2.24 9.05
CA TYR A 97 17.33 1.54 10.31
C TYR A 97 17.13 2.42 11.53
N ARG A 98 17.28 3.73 11.36
CA ARG A 98 17.09 4.70 12.44
C ARG A 98 15.58 4.91 12.66
N HIS A 99 15.15 4.87 13.91
CA HIS A 99 13.77 5.18 14.27
C HIS A 99 13.50 6.68 14.06
N ILE A 100 12.61 6.99 13.11
CA ILE A 100 12.13 8.33 12.82
C ILE A 100 10.62 8.27 12.59
N GLY A 101 9.89 9.25 13.13
CA GLY A 101 8.44 9.35 12.97
C GLY A 101 8.04 10.17 11.73
N GLN A 102 8.89 11.10 11.34
CA GLN A 102 8.63 12.03 10.23
C GLN A 102 9.71 11.91 9.16
N TYR A 103 9.33 12.02 7.91
CA TYR A 103 10.27 11.87 6.79
C TYR A 103 11.28 13.03 6.69
N ASP A 104 10.91 14.22 7.15
CA ASP A 104 11.78 15.40 7.20
C ASP A 104 12.89 15.28 8.26
N GLU A 105 12.80 14.29 9.17
CA GLU A 105 13.88 13.92 10.10
C GLU A 105 14.95 13.01 9.45
N ALA A 106 14.69 12.49 8.25
CA ALA A 106 15.61 11.61 7.56
C ALA A 106 16.84 12.37 7.09
N HIS A 107 18.03 11.76 7.24
CA HIS A 107 19.27 12.31 6.74
C HIS A 107 19.35 12.17 5.21
N ALA A 108 20.18 12.98 4.56
CA ALA A 108 20.27 12.99 3.10
C ALA A 108 20.68 11.62 2.51
N ASP A 109 21.54 10.89 3.17
CA ASP A 109 21.99 9.55 2.77
C ASP A 109 20.89 8.49 2.95
N GLU A 110 20.04 8.62 4.00
CA GLU A 110 18.87 7.76 4.20
C GLU A 110 17.86 8.01 3.07
N VAL A 111 17.57 9.27 2.76
CA VAL A 111 16.66 9.66 1.66
C VAL A 111 17.16 9.13 0.32
N ALA A 112 18.46 9.27 0.04
CA ALA A 112 19.06 8.79 -1.20
C ALA A 112 18.92 7.27 -1.33
N GLU A 113 19.28 6.52 -0.30
CA GLU A 113 19.24 5.06 -0.33
C GLU A 113 17.79 4.52 -0.34
N ILE A 114 16.86 5.14 0.39
CA ILE A 114 15.43 4.80 0.29
C ILE A 114 14.94 4.95 -1.16
N GLY A 115 15.34 6.02 -1.84
CA GLY A 115 15.03 6.22 -3.25
C GLY A 115 15.61 5.14 -4.16
N GLU A 116 16.86 4.77 -3.98
CA GLU A 116 17.57 3.75 -4.77
C GLU A 116 16.96 2.34 -4.53
N LEU A 117 16.68 1.99 -3.29
CA LEU A 117 16.02 0.73 -2.93
C LEU A 117 14.61 0.66 -3.49
N THR A 118 13.86 1.75 -3.42
CA THR A 118 12.51 1.84 -4.02
C THR A 118 12.56 1.61 -5.53
N GLN A 119 13.45 2.28 -6.25
CA GLN A 119 13.63 2.07 -7.70
C GLN A 119 14.02 0.63 -8.03
N THR A 120 14.88 0.03 -7.21
CA THR A 120 15.30 -1.37 -7.38
C THR A 120 14.13 -2.32 -7.16
N ALA A 121 13.37 -2.12 -6.09
CA ALA A 121 12.17 -2.90 -5.81
C ALA A 121 11.15 -2.83 -6.96
N MET A 122 10.91 -1.64 -7.51
CA MET A 122 10.02 -1.46 -8.67
C MET A 122 10.51 -2.24 -9.90
N ARG A 123 11.82 -2.21 -10.20
CA ARG A 123 12.39 -2.97 -11.32
C ARG A 123 12.22 -4.48 -11.14
N VAL A 124 12.49 -4.98 -9.93
CA VAL A 124 12.34 -6.41 -9.61
C VAL A 124 10.89 -6.84 -9.70
N LEU A 125 9.97 -6.08 -9.10
CA LEU A 125 8.53 -6.39 -9.14
C LEU A 125 7.99 -6.35 -10.57
N ALA A 126 8.36 -5.37 -11.38
CA ALA A 126 7.96 -5.33 -12.80
C ALA A 126 8.45 -6.56 -13.57
N ALA A 127 9.69 -6.98 -13.34
CA ALA A 127 10.29 -8.13 -14.02
C ALA A 127 9.66 -9.47 -13.59
N THR A 128 9.26 -9.59 -12.31
CA THR A 128 8.78 -10.87 -11.75
C THR A 128 7.27 -11.04 -11.83
N SER A 129 6.49 -9.96 -11.71
CA SER A 129 5.03 -10.00 -11.70
C SER A 129 4.37 -9.48 -12.98
N GLY A 130 5.12 -8.80 -13.83
CA GLY A 130 4.58 -8.15 -15.03
C GLY A 130 3.65 -6.96 -14.71
N CYS A 131 3.71 -6.41 -13.50
CA CYS A 131 2.89 -5.26 -13.12
C CYS A 131 3.20 -4.04 -14.00
N GLN A 132 2.17 -3.24 -14.33
CA GLN A 132 2.27 -2.08 -15.21
C GLN A 132 2.27 -0.75 -14.48
N GLY A 133 2.11 -0.77 -13.15
CA GLY A 133 2.05 0.44 -12.35
C GLY A 133 2.31 0.17 -10.87
N PHE A 134 2.63 1.24 -10.15
CA PHE A 134 2.94 1.22 -8.72
C PHE A 134 2.22 2.35 -8.01
N ASN A 135 1.75 2.06 -6.80
CA ASN A 135 1.42 3.08 -5.83
C ASN A 135 2.57 3.21 -4.85
N ILE A 136 3.06 4.43 -4.67
CA ILE A 136 4.08 4.75 -3.67
C ILE A 136 3.45 5.72 -2.69
N GLY A 137 3.51 5.39 -1.42
CA GLY A 137 3.01 6.20 -0.34
C GLY A 137 3.93 6.14 0.86
N MET A 138 3.70 7.00 1.82
CA MET A 138 4.51 7.12 3.02
C MET A 138 3.61 7.06 4.25
N ASN A 139 3.94 6.21 5.21
CA ASN A 139 3.30 6.22 6.51
C ASN A 139 4.20 7.03 7.46
N GLN A 140 3.62 7.96 8.18
CA GLN A 140 4.28 8.81 9.15
C GLN A 140 3.51 8.82 10.47
N GLY A 141 4.22 9.02 11.60
CA GLY A 141 3.67 9.09 12.94
C GLY A 141 3.75 7.82 13.75
#